data_2fe464ac29ec310a619e6fd1c736c391
#
_entry.id   2fe464ac29ec310a619e6fd1c736c391
#
_cell.length_a   1.000
_cell.length_b   1.000
_cell.length_c   1.000
_cell.angle_alpha   90.00
_cell.angle_beta   90.00
_cell.angle_gamma   90.00
#
_symmetry.space_group_name_H-M   'P 1'
#
loop_
_entity.id
_entity.type
_entity.pdbx_description
1 polymer ?
#
loop_
_entity_poly.entity_id
_entity_poly.type
_entity_poly.pdbx_seq_one_letter_code
_entity_poly.pdbx_strand_id
1 'polypeptide(L)'
;MTFTKTTEQSSKYEHLEKMSVQELLSNINKEDQTVPFAVEKALPQIETLVTEIVAKMKLGGRLFYIGAGTSGRLGILDASECPPTFGVPFDLVVGIIAGGDTAIRKAVENAEDNATQAWEDLKAFHVNENDVVVGIAASGTTPYVIGGLQTCNAKNITTGSISCNAGSPLSQTAKFPIEVIVGPEFVTGSSRMKAGTAQKLVLNMITTSTMIQLGKVKGNKMVDMQLSNSKLVDRGVKMIMDEIPVTYEEGSELLKTHGSVRKAVDFYNNK
;
A
#
# COMPACT_ATOMS: atom_id res chain seq x y z
N MET A 1 -8.96 5.67 28.66
CA MET A 1 -7.95 4.58 28.73
C MET A 1 -6.64 5.14 28.25
N THR A 2 -5.56 4.90 28.94
CA THR A 2 -4.21 5.31 28.50
C THR A 2 -3.80 4.48 27.29
N PHE A 3 -3.38 5.13 26.20
CA PHE A 3 -2.87 4.48 25.00
C PHE A 3 -1.59 3.68 25.31
N THR A 4 -1.54 2.41 24.93
CA THR A 4 -0.39 1.53 25.16
C THR A 4 0.24 1.14 23.81
N LYS A 5 1.51 1.46 23.61
CA LYS A 5 2.26 1.04 22.42
C LYS A 5 2.69 -0.42 22.55
N THR A 6 1.91 -1.34 22.02
CA THR A 6 2.24 -2.78 22.05
C THR A 6 3.45 -3.13 21.20
N THR A 7 3.72 -2.36 20.12
CA THR A 7 4.91 -2.51 19.27
C THR A 7 6.22 -2.13 19.97
N GLU A 8 6.15 -1.37 21.07
CA GLU A 8 7.30 -0.96 21.88
C GLU A 8 7.50 -1.83 23.13
N GLN A 9 6.61 -2.78 23.38
CA GLN A 9 6.75 -3.71 24.49
C GLN A 9 7.96 -4.60 24.29
N SER A 10 8.53 -5.08 25.41
CA SER A 10 9.65 -6.02 25.38
C SER A 10 9.31 -7.26 24.58
N SER A 11 10.29 -7.74 23.82
CA SER A 11 10.20 -9.02 23.12
C SER A 11 9.85 -10.18 24.08
N LYS A 12 9.23 -11.21 23.55
CA LYS A 12 8.98 -12.48 24.26
C LYS A 12 10.24 -13.35 24.35
N TYR A 13 11.31 -12.93 23.69
CA TYR A 13 12.57 -13.66 23.60
C TYR A 13 13.67 -12.87 24.29
N GLU A 14 14.53 -13.58 24.99
CA GLU A 14 15.67 -13.03 25.70
C GLU A 14 16.97 -13.61 25.15
N HIS A 15 18.07 -12.94 25.38
CA HIS A 15 19.42 -13.41 25.00
C HIS A 15 19.55 -13.76 23.52
N LEU A 16 18.98 -12.93 22.62
CA LEU A 16 19.02 -13.14 21.17
C LEU A 16 20.45 -13.31 20.64
N GLU A 17 21.41 -12.61 21.24
CA GLU A 17 22.83 -12.67 20.91
C GLU A 17 23.50 -14.03 21.18
N LYS A 18 22.82 -14.90 21.96
CA LYS A 18 23.30 -16.26 22.29
C LYS A 18 22.63 -17.33 21.45
N MET A 19 21.58 -16.99 20.71
CA MET A 19 20.86 -17.93 19.88
C MET A 19 21.70 -18.32 18.65
N SER A 20 21.63 -19.59 18.28
CA SER A 20 22.14 -20.06 17.00
C SER A 20 21.35 -19.44 15.85
N VAL A 21 21.89 -19.39 14.64
CA VAL A 21 21.19 -18.91 13.43
C VAL A 21 19.88 -19.68 13.20
N GLN A 22 19.89 -20.99 13.45
CA GLN A 22 18.70 -21.82 13.32
C GLN A 22 17.58 -21.39 14.28
N GLU A 23 17.92 -21.15 15.56
CA GLU A 23 16.97 -20.67 16.57
C GLU A 23 16.41 -19.28 16.19
N LEU A 24 17.29 -18.34 15.78
CA LEU A 24 16.88 -17.02 15.31
C LEU A 24 15.88 -17.11 14.17
N LEU A 25 16.20 -17.85 13.10
CA LEU A 25 15.34 -18.00 11.94
C LEU A 25 13.99 -18.66 12.29
N SER A 26 14.03 -19.73 13.09
CA SER A 26 12.82 -20.44 13.51
C SER A 26 11.91 -19.57 14.36
N ASN A 27 12.45 -18.80 15.30
CA ASN A 27 11.69 -17.92 16.18
C ASN A 27 11.13 -16.69 15.41
N ILE A 28 11.91 -16.08 14.52
CA ILE A 28 11.44 -15.01 13.65
C ILE A 28 10.26 -15.51 12.80
N ASN A 29 10.42 -16.64 12.11
CA ASN A 29 9.37 -17.22 11.29
C ASN A 29 8.10 -17.55 12.10
N LYS A 30 8.24 -18.03 13.33
CA LYS A 30 7.12 -18.31 14.23
C LYS A 30 6.34 -17.02 14.59
N GLU A 31 7.05 -15.93 14.85
CA GLU A 31 6.39 -14.62 15.08
C GLU A 31 5.72 -14.10 13.82
N ASP A 32 6.37 -14.20 12.65
CA ASP A 32 5.84 -13.73 11.38
C ASP A 32 4.55 -14.47 10.97
N GLN A 33 4.42 -15.75 11.29
CA GLN A 33 3.20 -16.54 11.04
C GLN A 33 1.97 -16.00 11.79
N THR A 34 2.14 -15.18 12.82
CA THR A 34 1.03 -14.55 13.54
C THR A 34 0.42 -13.36 12.79
N VAL A 35 1.17 -12.75 11.87
CA VAL A 35 0.79 -11.50 11.21
C VAL A 35 -0.46 -11.64 10.35
N PRO A 36 -0.62 -12.66 9.48
CA PRO A 36 -1.84 -12.83 8.68
C PRO A 36 -3.11 -12.91 9.53
N PHE A 37 -3.04 -13.56 10.68
CA PHE A 37 -4.18 -13.65 11.63
C PHE A 37 -4.52 -12.32 12.30
N ALA A 38 -3.51 -11.46 12.51
CA ALA A 38 -3.76 -10.09 12.98
C ALA A 38 -4.43 -9.24 11.90
N VAL A 39 -4.01 -9.39 10.64
CA VAL A 39 -4.62 -8.72 9.48
C VAL A 39 -6.05 -9.19 9.25
N GLU A 40 -6.33 -10.50 9.38
CA GLU A 40 -7.68 -11.06 9.26
C GLU A 40 -8.68 -10.36 10.18
N LYS A 41 -8.29 -10.06 11.43
CA LYS A 41 -9.14 -9.34 12.39
C LYS A 41 -9.44 -7.90 11.97
N ALA A 42 -8.61 -7.29 11.14
CA ALA A 42 -8.77 -5.93 10.63
C ALA A 42 -9.55 -5.87 9.29
N LEU A 43 -9.94 -7.00 8.69
CA LEU A 43 -10.65 -7.03 7.41
C LEU A 43 -11.88 -6.10 7.35
N PRO A 44 -12.75 -5.99 8.38
CA PRO A 44 -13.88 -5.07 8.32
C PRO A 44 -13.47 -3.60 8.22
N GLN A 45 -12.36 -3.21 8.87
CA GLN A 45 -11.81 -1.86 8.77
C GLN A 45 -11.20 -1.60 7.38
N ILE A 46 -10.49 -2.60 6.84
CA ILE A 46 -9.93 -2.55 5.48
C ILE A 46 -11.04 -2.40 4.45
N GLU A 47 -12.11 -3.22 4.54
CA GLU A 47 -13.28 -3.16 3.66
C GLU A 47 -13.90 -1.77 3.64
N THR A 48 -14.11 -1.18 4.84
CA THR A 48 -14.70 0.16 4.96
C THR A 48 -13.86 1.22 4.25
N LEU A 49 -12.54 1.22 4.47
CA LEU A 49 -11.63 2.16 3.81
C LEU A 49 -11.57 1.92 2.28
N VAL A 50 -11.45 0.67 1.83
CA VAL A 50 -11.41 0.33 0.39
C VAL A 50 -12.68 0.77 -0.32
N THR A 51 -13.84 0.58 0.30
CA THR A 51 -15.14 1.00 -0.25
C THR A 51 -15.15 2.51 -0.50
N GLU A 52 -14.66 3.31 0.46
CA GLU A 52 -14.58 4.77 0.31
C GLU A 52 -13.56 5.19 -0.76
N ILE A 53 -12.37 4.55 -0.79
CA ILE A 53 -11.35 4.80 -1.82
C ILE A 53 -11.95 4.55 -3.22
N VAL A 54 -12.61 3.41 -3.42
CA VAL A 54 -13.24 3.06 -4.70
C VAL A 54 -14.29 4.10 -5.09
N ALA A 55 -15.13 4.54 -4.15
CA ALA A 55 -16.15 5.55 -4.42
C ALA A 55 -15.52 6.87 -4.89
N LYS A 56 -14.49 7.36 -4.20
CA LYS A 56 -13.76 8.58 -4.55
C LYS A 56 -13.03 8.45 -5.89
N MET A 57 -12.33 7.36 -6.12
CA MET A 57 -11.58 7.15 -7.36
C MET A 57 -12.49 6.99 -8.59
N LYS A 58 -13.71 6.46 -8.45
CA LYS A 58 -14.72 6.45 -9.51
C LYS A 58 -15.20 7.86 -9.91
N LEU A 59 -15.06 8.83 -9.02
CA LEU A 59 -15.36 10.25 -9.26
C LEU A 59 -14.14 11.05 -9.76
N GLY A 60 -13.04 10.36 -10.07
CA GLY A 60 -11.81 10.99 -10.55
C GLY A 60 -10.81 11.38 -9.47
N GLY A 61 -11.05 10.97 -8.22
CA GLY A 61 -10.10 11.15 -7.12
C GLY A 61 -8.91 10.19 -7.21
N ARG A 62 -7.90 10.41 -6.36
CA ARG A 62 -6.63 9.67 -6.28
C ARG A 62 -6.40 9.16 -4.86
N LEU A 63 -5.49 8.20 -4.72
CA LEU A 63 -5.05 7.67 -3.44
C LEU A 63 -3.64 8.17 -3.12
N PHE A 64 -3.48 8.74 -1.93
CA PHE A 64 -2.19 9.18 -1.40
C PHE A 64 -1.83 8.38 -0.15
N TYR A 65 -0.61 7.89 -0.09
CA TYR A 65 0.01 7.34 1.11
C TYR A 65 0.98 8.36 1.68
N ILE A 66 0.92 8.64 2.98
CA ILE A 66 1.91 9.43 3.71
C ILE A 66 2.48 8.60 4.85
N GLY A 67 3.80 8.59 5.02
CA GLY A 67 4.46 7.80 6.05
C GLY A 67 5.90 8.26 6.31
N ALA A 68 6.52 7.68 7.33
CA ALA A 68 7.93 7.89 7.63
C ALA A 68 8.68 6.55 7.71
N GLY A 69 9.99 6.54 7.49
CA GLY A 69 10.82 5.35 7.62
C GLY A 69 10.30 4.15 6.82
N THR A 70 10.16 2.99 7.47
CA THR A 70 9.65 1.77 6.85
C THR A 70 8.25 1.94 6.29
N SER A 71 7.35 2.62 7.02
CA SER A 71 5.96 2.84 6.60
C SER A 71 5.88 3.67 5.33
N GLY A 72 6.67 4.75 5.23
CA GLY A 72 6.73 5.57 4.01
C GLY A 72 7.29 4.80 2.81
N ARG A 73 8.35 3.98 3.02
CA ARG A 73 8.90 3.13 1.96
C ARG A 73 7.90 2.10 1.44
N LEU A 74 7.10 1.50 2.33
CA LEU A 74 6.06 0.54 1.95
C LEU A 74 4.93 1.23 1.15
N GLY A 75 4.54 2.45 1.52
CA GLY A 75 3.58 3.24 0.75
C GLY A 75 4.08 3.56 -0.66
N ILE A 76 5.36 3.96 -0.80
CA ILE A 76 5.98 4.19 -2.11
C ILE A 76 6.07 2.89 -2.92
N LEU A 77 6.48 1.79 -2.29
CA LEU A 77 6.57 0.49 -2.96
C LEU A 77 5.22 0.09 -3.56
N ASP A 78 4.15 0.10 -2.75
CA ASP A 78 2.81 -0.30 -3.19
C ASP A 78 2.29 0.62 -4.32
N ALA A 79 2.46 1.94 -4.18
CA ALA A 79 2.07 2.92 -5.19
C ALA A 79 2.81 2.71 -6.53
N SER A 80 4.12 2.45 -6.46
CA SER A 80 4.97 2.28 -7.65
C SER A 80 4.65 1.03 -8.48
N GLU A 81 4.04 0.02 -7.87
CA GLU A 81 3.63 -1.22 -8.55
C GLU A 81 2.28 -1.12 -9.27
N CYS A 82 1.46 -0.09 -8.97
CA CYS A 82 0.15 0.08 -9.62
C CYS A 82 0.24 0.36 -11.14
N PRO A 83 1.10 1.27 -11.64
CA PRO A 83 1.21 1.54 -13.06
C PRO A 83 1.63 0.33 -13.90
N PRO A 84 2.73 -0.40 -13.58
CA PRO A 84 3.13 -1.55 -14.37
C PRO A 84 2.13 -2.71 -14.32
N THR A 85 1.44 -2.89 -13.19
CA THR A 85 0.50 -4.00 -12.98
C THR A 85 -0.86 -3.74 -13.61
N PHE A 86 -1.41 -2.55 -13.45
CA PHE A 86 -2.79 -2.22 -13.80
C PHE A 86 -2.92 -1.22 -14.95
N GLY A 87 -1.81 -0.73 -15.52
CA GLY A 87 -1.81 0.23 -16.63
C GLY A 87 -2.41 1.59 -16.26
N VAL A 88 -2.38 1.96 -14.99
CA VAL A 88 -2.89 3.24 -14.51
C VAL A 88 -1.82 4.34 -14.57
N PRO A 89 -2.21 5.63 -14.57
CA PRO A 89 -1.25 6.73 -14.48
C PRO A 89 -0.42 6.70 -13.19
N PHE A 90 0.80 7.24 -13.22
CA PHE A 90 1.71 7.28 -12.08
C PHE A 90 1.22 8.15 -10.92
N ASP A 91 0.32 9.07 -11.19
CA ASP A 91 -0.27 9.99 -10.21
C ASP A 91 -1.61 9.50 -9.64
N LEU A 92 -2.10 8.31 -10.04
CA LEU A 92 -3.35 7.75 -9.52
C LEU A 92 -3.21 7.23 -8.09
N VAL A 93 -2.07 6.59 -7.79
CA VAL A 93 -1.69 6.18 -6.42
C VAL A 93 -0.29 6.73 -6.16
N VAL A 94 -0.17 7.56 -5.13
CA VAL A 94 1.07 8.30 -4.83
C VAL A 94 1.55 7.98 -3.42
N GLY A 95 2.80 7.55 -3.29
CA GLY A 95 3.46 7.36 -1.99
C GLY A 95 4.36 8.55 -1.66
N ILE A 96 4.20 9.13 -0.48
CA ILE A 96 4.98 10.25 0.03
C ILE A 96 5.65 9.85 1.35
N ILE A 97 6.94 10.15 1.48
CA ILE A 97 7.73 9.81 2.67
C ILE A 97 8.31 11.08 3.32
N ALA A 98 8.25 11.15 4.63
CA ALA A 98 8.94 12.19 5.39
C ALA A 98 10.43 12.24 5.04
N GLY A 99 10.93 13.41 4.64
CA GLY A 99 12.31 13.60 4.15
C GLY A 99 12.50 13.39 2.65
N GLY A 100 11.40 13.16 1.90
CA GLY A 100 11.40 13.07 0.43
C GLY A 100 12.15 11.86 -0.11
N ASP A 101 12.52 11.89 -1.40
CA ASP A 101 13.15 10.76 -2.10
C ASP A 101 14.47 10.29 -1.48
N THR A 102 15.20 11.16 -0.84
CA THR A 102 16.42 10.80 -0.09
C THR A 102 16.10 9.77 1.00
N ALA A 103 14.96 9.92 1.69
CA ALA A 103 14.54 9.04 2.79
C ALA A 103 14.16 7.63 2.33
N ILE A 104 13.95 7.40 1.03
CA ILE A 104 13.72 6.05 0.47
C ILE A 104 14.92 5.16 0.74
N ARG A 105 16.14 5.70 0.56
CA ARG A 105 17.41 4.95 0.64
C ARG A 105 18.21 5.24 1.91
N LYS A 106 18.17 6.48 2.40
CA LYS A 106 18.97 6.97 3.52
C LYS A 106 18.09 7.73 4.49
N ALA A 107 18.11 7.38 5.77
CA ALA A 107 17.34 8.08 6.79
C ALA A 107 17.64 9.59 6.76
N VAL A 108 16.59 10.40 6.88
CA VAL A 108 16.67 11.85 7.07
C VAL A 108 16.23 12.13 8.50
N GLU A 109 17.19 12.60 9.29
CA GLU A 109 16.98 12.83 10.72
C GLU A 109 15.88 13.88 10.97
N ASN A 110 15.06 13.64 12.00
CA ASN A 110 13.97 14.52 12.46
C ASN A 110 12.87 14.81 11.41
N ALA A 111 12.89 14.18 10.23
CA ALA A 111 11.87 14.42 9.21
C ALA A 111 10.48 13.96 9.66
N GLU A 112 10.39 12.91 10.48
CA GLU A 112 9.13 12.38 11.00
C GLU A 112 8.53 13.23 12.13
N ASP A 113 9.29 14.12 12.75
CA ASP A 113 8.84 14.97 13.85
C ASP A 113 8.16 16.27 13.39
N ASN A 114 8.29 16.63 12.11
CA ASN A 114 7.66 17.82 11.55
C ASN A 114 6.19 17.60 11.22
N ALA A 115 5.30 18.03 12.10
CA ALA A 115 3.84 17.85 11.98
C ALA A 115 3.20 18.64 10.81
N THR A 116 3.87 19.63 10.24
CA THR A 116 3.31 20.45 9.15
C THR A 116 3.79 20.03 7.77
N GLN A 117 4.91 19.32 7.69
CA GLN A 117 5.58 19.01 6.41
C GLN A 117 4.72 18.13 5.49
N ALA A 118 3.97 17.15 6.03
CA ALA A 118 3.13 16.28 5.21
C ALA A 118 2.11 17.06 4.36
N TRP A 119 1.57 18.16 4.91
CA TRP A 119 0.66 19.02 4.16
C TRP A 119 1.39 19.78 3.04
N GLU A 120 2.60 20.27 3.29
CA GLU A 120 3.41 20.93 2.27
C GLU A 120 3.74 19.96 1.11
N ASP A 121 4.08 18.70 1.46
CA ASP A 121 4.36 17.66 0.48
C ASP A 121 3.10 17.31 -0.36
N LEU A 122 1.92 17.18 0.27
CA LEU A 122 0.64 16.93 -0.40
C LEU A 122 0.21 18.08 -1.32
N LYS A 123 0.46 19.34 -0.93
CA LYS A 123 0.15 20.51 -1.77
C LYS A 123 0.86 20.49 -3.12
N ALA A 124 2.07 19.92 -3.20
CA ALA A 124 2.80 19.78 -4.44
C ALA A 124 2.05 18.93 -5.49
N PHE A 125 1.17 18.05 -5.04
CA PHE A 125 0.30 17.21 -5.89
C PHE A 125 -1.09 17.81 -6.10
N HIS A 126 -1.37 19.03 -5.62
CA HIS A 126 -2.70 19.68 -5.72
C HIS A 126 -3.82 18.79 -5.17
N VAL A 127 -3.59 18.14 -4.01
CA VAL A 127 -4.57 17.27 -3.34
C VAL A 127 -5.86 18.06 -3.04
N ASN A 128 -7.02 17.42 -3.25
CA ASN A 128 -8.33 18.05 -3.11
C ASN A 128 -9.37 17.09 -2.48
N GLU A 129 -10.61 17.54 -2.31
CA GLU A 129 -11.70 16.82 -1.62
C GLU A 129 -12.14 15.51 -2.30
N ASN A 130 -11.77 15.30 -3.56
CA ASN A 130 -12.04 14.03 -4.25
C ASN A 130 -10.99 12.96 -3.94
N ASP A 131 -9.81 13.36 -3.43
CA ASP A 131 -8.72 12.46 -3.11
C ASP A 131 -8.92 11.79 -1.74
N VAL A 132 -8.19 10.69 -1.53
CA VAL A 132 -8.10 9.99 -0.24
C VAL A 132 -6.65 9.98 0.22
N VAL A 133 -6.39 10.37 1.47
CA VAL A 133 -5.06 10.34 2.08
C VAL A 133 -5.01 9.30 3.18
N VAL A 134 -4.13 8.31 3.07
CA VAL A 134 -3.93 7.24 4.05
C VAL A 134 -2.59 7.43 4.76
N GLY A 135 -2.65 7.69 6.05
CA GLY A 135 -1.47 7.81 6.91
C GLY A 135 -1.00 6.46 7.42
N ILE A 136 0.31 6.18 7.30
CA ILE A 136 0.90 4.90 7.68
C ILE A 136 1.95 5.13 8.76
N ALA A 137 1.71 4.58 9.97
CA ALA A 137 2.68 4.60 11.07
C ALA A 137 2.47 3.40 11.99
N ALA A 138 3.46 2.51 12.10
CA ALA A 138 3.37 1.33 12.96
C ALA A 138 3.05 1.68 14.42
N SER A 139 3.74 2.66 14.99
CA SER A 139 3.51 3.16 16.34
C SER A 139 2.15 3.87 16.49
N GLY A 140 1.65 4.46 15.40
CA GLY A 140 0.47 5.33 15.42
C GLY A 140 0.70 6.68 16.08
N THR A 141 1.95 7.12 16.24
CA THR A 141 2.30 8.36 16.97
C THR A 141 3.19 9.33 16.17
N THR A 142 3.50 9.04 14.92
CA THR A 142 4.40 9.85 14.07
C THR A 142 3.81 11.23 13.79
N PRO A 143 4.44 12.34 14.24
CA PRO A 143 3.88 13.69 14.11
C PRO A 143 3.63 14.11 12.66
N TYR A 144 4.54 13.82 11.72
CA TYR A 144 4.39 14.05 10.29
C TYR A 144 3.06 13.50 9.77
N VAL A 145 2.75 12.24 10.10
CA VAL A 145 1.56 11.55 9.58
C VAL A 145 0.28 12.09 10.24
N ILE A 146 0.30 12.28 11.57
CA ILE A 146 -0.85 12.81 12.31
C ILE A 146 -1.19 14.22 11.85
N GLY A 147 -0.21 15.11 11.76
CA GLY A 147 -0.41 16.50 11.32
C GLY A 147 -0.92 16.59 9.87
N GLY A 148 -0.42 15.72 8.99
CA GLY A 148 -0.93 15.59 7.62
C GLY A 148 -2.42 15.25 7.60
N LEU A 149 -2.85 14.19 8.34
CA LEU A 149 -4.26 13.80 8.38
C LEU A 149 -5.15 14.85 9.07
N GLN A 150 -4.67 15.50 10.13
CA GLN A 150 -5.41 16.61 10.77
C GLN A 150 -5.71 17.74 9.77
N THR A 151 -4.70 18.12 8.97
CA THR A 151 -4.87 19.15 7.95
C THR A 151 -5.80 18.71 6.83
N CYS A 152 -5.71 17.43 6.38
CA CYS A 152 -6.63 16.86 5.40
C CYS A 152 -8.08 16.90 5.90
N ASN A 153 -8.33 16.48 7.15
CA ASN A 153 -9.65 16.53 7.76
C ASN A 153 -10.21 17.96 7.81
N ALA A 154 -9.41 18.95 8.20
CA ALA A 154 -9.81 20.36 8.22
C ALA A 154 -10.17 20.92 6.83
N LYS A 155 -9.70 20.25 5.77
CA LYS A 155 -9.96 20.59 4.36
C LYS A 155 -10.98 19.66 3.69
N ASN A 156 -11.72 18.87 4.46
CA ASN A 156 -12.71 17.90 3.97
C ASN A 156 -12.17 16.83 3.00
N ILE A 157 -10.86 16.57 3.05
CA ILE A 157 -10.24 15.46 2.32
C ILE A 157 -10.45 14.18 3.13
N THR A 158 -10.88 13.11 2.47
CA THR A 158 -11.10 11.82 3.12
C THR A 158 -9.78 11.23 3.64
N THR A 159 -9.77 10.79 4.92
CA THR A 159 -8.58 10.24 5.56
C THR A 159 -8.77 8.81 6.02
N GLY A 160 -7.75 7.96 5.73
CA GLY A 160 -7.57 6.64 6.33
C GLY A 160 -6.28 6.58 7.15
N SER A 161 -6.12 5.53 7.94
CA SER A 161 -4.84 5.25 8.60
C SER A 161 -4.55 3.77 8.74
N ILE A 162 -3.26 3.41 8.83
CA ILE A 162 -2.78 2.07 9.14
C ILE A 162 -1.82 2.18 10.32
N SER A 163 -2.18 1.55 11.45
CA SER A 163 -1.35 1.46 12.65
C SER A 163 -1.30 0.04 13.19
N CYS A 164 -0.30 -0.25 14.05
CA CYS A 164 -0.17 -1.56 14.69
C CYS A 164 -0.45 -1.49 16.21
N ASN A 165 -1.10 -0.43 16.65
CA ASN A 165 -1.49 -0.21 18.05
C ASN A 165 -2.93 0.27 18.16
N ALA A 166 -3.72 -0.37 19.03
CA ALA A 166 -5.11 -0.03 19.24
C ALA A 166 -5.29 1.34 19.90
N GLY A 167 -6.25 2.13 19.41
CA GLY A 167 -6.58 3.44 19.96
C GLY A 167 -5.45 4.46 19.84
N SER A 168 -4.58 4.30 18.83
CA SER A 168 -3.45 5.21 18.63
C SER A 168 -3.90 6.64 18.27
N PRO A 169 -3.10 7.68 18.57
CA PRO A 169 -3.40 9.04 18.13
C PRO A 169 -3.69 9.15 16.63
N LEU A 170 -2.97 8.39 15.80
CA LEU A 170 -3.19 8.33 14.37
C LEU A 170 -4.58 7.74 14.02
N SER A 171 -4.96 6.62 14.66
CA SER A 171 -6.27 6.00 14.48
C SER A 171 -7.41 6.93 14.90
N GLN A 172 -7.22 7.69 15.98
CA GLN A 172 -8.20 8.67 16.46
C GLN A 172 -8.32 9.89 15.52
N THR A 173 -7.28 10.18 14.76
CA THR A 173 -7.26 11.29 13.80
C THR A 173 -7.95 10.92 12.49
N ALA A 174 -7.73 9.70 12.01
CA ALA A 174 -8.26 9.25 10.73
C ALA A 174 -9.77 9.00 10.77
N LYS A 175 -10.47 9.31 9.68
CA LYS A 175 -11.89 9.02 9.51
C LYS A 175 -12.16 7.52 9.34
N PHE A 176 -11.24 6.81 8.68
CA PHE A 176 -11.29 5.37 8.41
C PHE A 176 -10.00 4.69 8.92
N PRO A 177 -9.89 4.41 10.23
CA PRO A 177 -8.71 3.79 10.80
C PRO A 177 -8.66 2.27 10.56
N ILE A 178 -7.45 1.76 10.29
CA ILE A 178 -7.13 0.33 10.27
C ILE A 178 -6.10 0.07 11.37
N GLU A 179 -6.43 -0.83 12.30
CA GLU A 179 -5.59 -1.21 13.42
C GLU A 179 -5.23 -2.70 13.34
N VAL A 180 -3.97 -3.00 13.03
CA VAL A 180 -3.48 -4.38 12.94
C VAL A 180 -2.57 -4.68 14.13
N ILE A 181 -3.10 -5.29 15.17
CA ILE A 181 -2.40 -5.50 16.43
C ILE A 181 -1.51 -6.73 16.35
N VAL A 182 -0.22 -6.51 16.08
CA VAL A 182 0.80 -7.57 15.91
C VAL A 182 1.55 -7.91 17.20
N GLY A 183 1.34 -7.12 18.28
CA GLY A 183 2.05 -7.27 19.54
C GLY A 183 3.54 -6.89 19.47
N PRO A 184 4.35 -7.28 20.48
CA PRO A 184 5.76 -6.94 20.53
C PRO A 184 6.53 -7.61 19.39
N GLU A 185 7.57 -6.93 18.90
CA GLU A 185 8.46 -7.43 17.85
C GLU A 185 9.45 -8.48 18.38
N PHE A 186 10.02 -9.31 17.50
CA PHE A 186 11.06 -10.26 17.86
C PHE A 186 12.31 -9.54 18.42
N VAL A 187 12.71 -8.43 17.81
CA VAL A 187 13.67 -7.48 18.38
C VAL A 187 12.87 -6.31 18.91
N THR A 188 12.91 -6.05 20.20
CA THR A 188 12.13 -4.99 20.88
C THR A 188 12.20 -3.67 20.11
N GLY A 189 11.03 -3.10 19.79
CA GLY A 189 10.89 -1.81 19.10
C GLY A 189 11.23 -1.82 17.61
N SER A 190 11.64 -2.97 17.03
CA SER A 190 12.02 -3.05 15.61
C SER A 190 10.79 -3.21 14.70
N SER A 191 9.96 -2.17 14.60
CA SER A 191 8.68 -2.16 13.88
C SER A 191 8.77 -2.36 12.35
N ARG A 192 9.99 -2.48 11.80
CA ARG A 192 10.21 -2.92 10.41
C ARG A 192 9.89 -4.41 10.20
N MET A 193 9.73 -5.21 11.27
CA MET A 193 9.50 -6.65 11.23
C MET A 193 7.99 -6.96 11.10
N LYS A 194 7.31 -7.47 12.14
CA LYS A 194 5.88 -7.84 12.07
C LYS A 194 4.97 -6.68 11.66
N ALA A 195 5.19 -5.50 12.24
CA ALA A 195 4.41 -4.32 11.89
C ALA A 195 4.61 -3.93 10.43
N GLY A 196 5.85 -3.96 9.90
CA GLY A 196 6.12 -3.76 8.48
C GLY A 196 5.44 -4.79 7.59
N THR A 197 5.50 -6.08 7.97
CA THR A 197 4.81 -7.17 7.26
C THR A 197 3.29 -6.95 7.23
N ALA A 198 2.69 -6.57 8.35
CA ALA A 198 1.27 -6.26 8.44
C ALA A 198 0.87 -5.10 7.53
N GLN A 199 1.63 -4.00 7.56
CA GLN A 199 1.41 -2.84 6.68
C GLN A 199 1.47 -3.23 5.20
N LYS A 200 2.47 -4.03 4.80
CA LYS A 200 2.58 -4.53 3.42
C LYS A 200 1.36 -5.34 3.00
N LEU A 201 0.87 -6.24 3.84
CA LEU A 201 -0.33 -7.03 3.54
C LEU A 201 -1.56 -6.14 3.37
N VAL A 202 -1.76 -5.16 4.25
CA VAL A 202 -2.88 -4.22 4.18
C VAL A 202 -2.80 -3.35 2.93
N LEU A 203 -1.64 -2.79 2.61
CA LEU A 203 -1.43 -1.97 1.41
C LEU A 203 -1.75 -2.74 0.13
N ASN A 204 -1.26 -3.97 0.00
CA ASN A 204 -1.59 -4.81 -1.15
C ASN A 204 -3.10 -5.13 -1.24
N MET A 205 -3.79 -5.33 -0.11
CA MET A 205 -5.25 -5.50 -0.11
C MET A 205 -5.95 -4.24 -0.58
N ILE A 206 -5.54 -3.06 -0.12
CA ILE A 206 -6.14 -1.78 -0.51
C ILE A 206 -6.02 -1.56 -2.01
N THR A 207 -4.81 -1.53 -2.57
CA THR A 207 -4.61 -1.21 -3.98
C THR A 207 -5.15 -2.29 -4.90
N THR A 208 -4.88 -3.57 -4.62
CA THR A 208 -5.38 -4.67 -5.47
C THR A 208 -6.89 -4.69 -5.52
N SER A 209 -7.58 -4.61 -4.36
CA SER A 209 -9.04 -4.60 -4.32
C SER A 209 -9.61 -3.36 -5.01
N THR A 210 -9.00 -2.20 -4.81
CA THR A 210 -9.40 -0.95 -5.47
C THR A 210 -9.29 -1.08 -6.99
N MET A 211 -8.15 -1.55 -7.50
CA MET A 211 -7.94 -1.70 -8.94
C MET A 211 -8.88 -2.73 -9.58
N ILE A 212 -9.21 -3.82 -8.88
CA ILE A 212 -10.22 -4.79 -9.31
C ILE A 212 -11.59 -4.10 -9.42
N GLN A 213 -12.00 -3.34 -8.40
CA GLN A 213 -13.27 -2.61 -8.38
C GLN A 213 -13.36 -1.47 -9.41
N LEU A 214 -12.22 -0.95 -9.85
CA LEU A 214 -12.10 0.00 -10.95
C LEU A 214 -12.02 -0.69 -12.34
N GLY A 215 -12.21 -2.02 -12.40
CA GLY A 215 -12.25 -2.78 -13.65
C GLY A 215 -10.90 -3.00 -14.33
N LYS A 216 -9.78 -2.90 -13.57
CA LYS A 216 -8.43 -3.09 -14.10
C LYS A 216 -7.99 -4.55 -14.21
N VAL A 217 -8.85 -5.47 -13.78
CA VAL A 217 -8.65 -6.92 -13.85
C VAL A 217 -9.86 -7.55 -14.56
N LYS A 218 -9.63 -8.54 -15.42
CA LYS A 218 -10.68 -9.35 -16.06
C LYS A 218 -10.46 -10.82 -15.66
N GLY A 219 -11.49 -11.46 -15.07
CA GLY A 219 -11.29 -12.75 -14.43
C GLY A 219 -10.26 -12.67 -13.32
N ASN A 220 -9.10 -13.28 -13.50
CA ASN A 220 -7.95 -13.19 -12.61
C ASN A 220 -6.69 -12.64 -13.32
N LYS A 221 -6.86 -11.93 -14.46
CA LYS A 221 -5.76 -11.51 -15.35
C LYS A 221 -5.62 -9.97 -15.36
N MET A 222 -4.37 -9.50 -15.35
CA MET A 222 -3.99 -8.09 -15.48
C MET A 222 -4.01 -7.68 -16.97
N VAL A 223 -5.19 -7.37 -17.49
CA VAL A 223 -5.42 -7.14 -18.94
C VAL A 223 -4.96 -5.78 -19.46
N ASP A 224 -4.62 -4.85 -18.55
CA ASP A 224 -4.17 -3.49 -18.87
C ASP A 224 -2.71 -3.25 -18.44
N MET A 225 -1.94 -4.29 -18.07
CA MET A 225 -0.54 -4.17 -17.64
C MET A 225 0.34 -3.45 -18.67
N GLN A 226 1.32 -2.69 -18.22
CA GLN A 226 2.29 -2.05 -19.10
C GLN A 226 3.24 -3.08 -19.73
N LEU A 227 3.47 -2.95 -21.02
CA LEU A 227 4.32 -3.86 -21.82
C LEU A 227 5.80 -3.42 -21.76
N SER A 228 6.32 -3.21 -20.56
CA SER A 228 7.63 -2.60 -20.33
C SER A 228 8.84 -3.53 -20.55
N ASN A 229 8.60 -4.83 -20.69
CA ASN A 229 9.66 -5.82 -20.95
C ASN A 229 9.14 -7.03 -21.72
N SER A 230 10.08 -7.85 -22.25
CA SER A 230 9.74 -9.02 -23.08
C SER A 230 8.86 -10.04 -22.35
N LYS A 231 9.05 -10.25 -21.03
CA LYS A 231 8.24 -11.15 -20.23
C LYS A 231 6.77 -10.69 -20.14
N LEU A 232 6.53 -9.40 -20.01
CA LEU A 232 5.16 -8.84 -19.97
C LEU A 232 4.51 -8.85 -21.35
N VAL A 233 5.28 -8.63 -22.42
CA VAL A 233 4.81 -8.78 -23.80
C VAL A 233 4.38 -10.24 -24.06
N ASP A 234 5.25 -11.23 -23.78
CA ASP A 234 4.91 -12.65 -23.94
C ASP A 234 3.67 -13.06 -23.15
N ARG A 235 3.56 -12.60 -21.90
CA ARG A 235 2.36 -12.81 -21.08
C ARG A 235 1.11 -12.20 -21.71
N GLY A 236 1.21 -10.99 -22.26
CA GLY A 236 0.10 -10.32 -22.95
C GLY A 236 -0.37 -11.09 -24.19
N VAL A 237 0.57 -11.57 -25.01
CA VAL A 237 0.25 -12.39 -26.19
C VAL A 237 -0.47 -13.68 -25.78
N LYS A 238 0.03 -14.40 -24.78
CA LYS A 238 -0.61 -15.61 -24.26
C LYS A 238 -2.03 -15.35 -23.73
N MET A 239 -2.23 -14.22 -23.05
CA MET A 239 -3.57 -13.82 -22.59
C MET A 239 -4.53 -13.56 -23.76
N ILE A 240 -4.06 -12.96 -24.86
CA ILE A 240 -4.88 -12.77 -26.06
C ILE A 240 -5.24 -14.13 -26.66
N MET A 241 -4.28 -15.05 -26.81
CA MET A 241 -4.53 -16.39 -27.31
C MET A 241 -5.50 -17.22 -26.46
N ASP A 242 -5.54 -16.97 -25.16
CA ASP A 242 -6.52 -17.61 -24.25
C ASP A 242 -7.96 -17.08 -24.44
N GLU A 243 -8.13 -15.85 -24.93
CA GLU A 243 -9.42 -15.18 -25.07
C GLU A 243 -10.00 -15.27 -26.49
N ILE A 244 -9.13 -15.36 -27.52
CA ILE A 244 -9.52 -15.40 -28.94
C ILE A 244 -8.66 -16.39 -29.74
N PRO A 245 -9.21 -17.03 -30.78
CA PRO A 245 -8.52 -18.06 -31.57
C PRO A 245 -7.54 -17.46 -32.56
N VAL A 246 -6.34 -17.05 -32.11
CA VAL A 246 -5.26 -16.47 -32.92
C VAL A 246 -3.94 -17.18 -32.64
N THR A 247 -3.03 -17.13 -33.63
CA THR A 247 -1.65 -17.60 -33.46
C THR A 247 -0.86 -16.65 -32.55
N TYR A 248 0.34 -17.06 -32.12
CA TYR A 248 1.23 -16.21 -31.33
C TYR A 248 1.64 -14.95 -32.11
N GLU A 249 1.92 -15.08 -33.38
CA GLU A 249 2.30 -13.98 -34.30
C GLU A 249 1.16 -12.98 -34.44
N GLU A 250 -0.07 -13.44 -34.67
CA GLU A 250 -1.26 -12.60 -34.76
C GLU A 250 -1.58 -11.93 -33.41
N GLY A 251 -1.48 -12.65 -32.30
CA GLY A 251 -1.63 -12.10 -30.96
C GLY A 251 -0.59 -11.03 -30.62
N SER A 252 0.65 -11.24 -31.08
CA SER A 252 1.74 -10.27 -30.92
C SER A 252 1.49 -8.98 -31.70
N GLU A 253 1.02 -9.11 -32.95
CA GLU A 253 0.68 -7.94 -33.77
C GLU A 253 -0.53 -7.16 -33.21
N LEU A 254 -1.56 -7.87 -32.75
CA LEU A 254 -2.71 -7.26 -32.08
C LEU A 254 -2.27 -6.51 -30.81
N LEU A 255 -1.43 -7.12 -29.97
CA LEU A 255 -0.93 -6.49 -28.76
C LEU A 255 -0.11 -5.23 -29.05
N LYS A 256 0.76 -5.29 -30.06
CA LYS A 256 1.58 -4.16 -30.51
C LYS A 256 0.73 -3.01 -31.05
N THR A 257 -0.28 -3.34 -31.88
CA THR A 257 -1.17 -2.34 -32.50
C THR A 257 -2.06 -1.65 -31.49
N HIS A 258 -2.63 -2.39 -30.54
CA HIS A 258 -3.64 -1.88 -29.62
C HIS A 258 -3.10 -1.51 -28.22
N GLY A 259 -1.87 -1.89 -27.88
CA GLY A 259 -1.16 -1.47 -26.69
C GLY A 259 -1.61 -2.12 -25.38
N SER A 260 -2.70 -2.92 -25.36
CA SER A 260 -3.11 -3.72 -24.21
C SER A 260 -3.89 -4.96 -24.62
N VAL A 261 -3.90 -5.98 -23.75
CA VAL A 261 -4.67 -7.22 -23.99
C VAL A 261 -6.16 -6.89 -24.15
N ARG A 262 -6.72 -6.06 -23.29
CA ARG A 262 -8.12 -5.63 -23.35
C ARG A 262 -8.48 -5.06 -24.72
N LYS A 263 -7.75 -4.02 -25.15
CA LYS A 263 -8.04 -3.35 -26.43
C LYS A 263 -7.86 -4.29 -27.64
N ALA A 264 -6.88 -5.19 -27.60
CA ALA A 264 -6.66 -6.17 -28.66
C ALA A 264 -7.83 -7.15 -28.78
N VAL A 265 -8.30 -7.69 -27.67
CA VAL A 265 -9.45 -8.62 -27.63
C VAL A 265 -10.75 -7.91 -27.99
N ASP A 266 -11.00 -6.71 -27.46
CA ASP A 266 -12.19 -5.92 -27.79
C ASP A 266 -12.25 -5.57 -29.28
N PHE A 267 -11.11 -5.19 -29.88
CA PHE A 267 -11.02 -4.93 -31.32
C PHE A 267 -11.35 -6.17 -32.15
N TYR A 268 -10.82 -7.34 -31.78
CA TYR A 268 -11.10 -8.59 -32.50
C TYR A 268 -12.57 -9.00 -32.45
N ASN A 269 -13.20 -8.85 -31.29
CA ASN A 269 -14.60 -9.22 -31.08
C ASN A 269 -15.62 -8.23 -31.68
N ASN A 270 -15.19 -7.03 -32.04
CA ASN A 270 -16.04 -6.00 -32.66
C ASN A 270 -15.85 -5.89 -34.16
N LYS A 271 -15.09 -6.81 -34.78
CA LYS A 271 -15.01 -6.99 -36.25
C LYS A 271 -16.17 -7.85 -36.73
#